data_0ddc179d182401ad8cce5426ba34f86a
#
_entry.id   0ddc179d182401ad8cce5426ba34f86a
#
_cell.length_a   1.000
_cell.length_b   1.000
_cell.length_c   1.000
_cell.angle_alpha   90.00
_cell.angle_beta   90.00
_cell.angle_gamma   90.00
#
_symmetry.space_group_name_H-M   'P 1'
#
loop_
_entity.id
_entity.type
_entity.pdbx_description
1 polymer ?
#
loop_
_entity_poly.entity_id
_entity_poly.type
_entity_poly.pdbx_seq_one_letter_code
_entity_poly.pdbx_strand_id
1 'polypeptide(L)'
;MDTQEKIIIYQVFTRLFGNNSLRCKPNGSLEENGCGKMADFTTKALNEIRTLGATHIWYTGIIEHATQTNYTRYGIKPDHPAVVKGKAGSPYAIKDYYDVDPDLATSIPDRMKEFENLVTRSHKAGLKVIIDFVPNHVARQYGSDAKPEGVTDLSLIHISEPTRPEPIS
;
A
#
# COMPACT_ATOMS: atom_id res chain seq x y z
N MET A 1 9.27 37.09 -11.93
CA MET A 1 8.47 36.60 -10.79
C MET A 1 8.28 35.11 -11.01
N ASP A 2 8.95 34.30 -10.20
CA ASP A 2 8.80 32.86 -10.22
C ASP A 2 7.38 32.56 -9.71
N THR A 3 6.47 32.25 -10.60
CA THR A 3 5.12 31.81 -10.23
C THR A 3 5.26 30.39 -9.72
N GLN A 4 5.47 30.25 -8.42
CA GLN A 4 5.48 28.95 -7.76
C GLN A 4 4.11 28.32 -8.01
N GLU A 5 4.08 27.29 -8.85
CA GLU A 5 2.82 26.56 -9.15
C GLU A 5 2.25 26.01 -7.85
N LYS A 6 0.97 26.27 -7.62
CA LYS A 6 0.25 25.76 -6.45
C LYS A 6 0.23 24.24 -6.48
N ILE A 7 0.71 23.61 -5.42
CA ILE A 7 0.63 22.15 -5.22
C ILE A 7 -0.78 21.81 -4.73
N ILE A 8 -1.48 20.95 -5.49
CA ILE A 8 -2.79 20.41 -5.13
C ILE A 8 -2.69 18.89 -5.13
N ILE A 9 -2.89 18.27 -3.97
CA ILE A 9 -2.74 16.84 -3.78
C ILE A 9 -4.13 16.20 -3.69
N TYR A 10 -4.39 15.21 -4.55
CA TYR A 10 -5.55 14.32 -4.46
C TYR A 10 -5.11 13.05 -3.74
N GLN A 11 -5.47 12.91 -2.46
CA GLN A 11 -5.22 11.68 -1.71
C GLN A 11 -6.32 10.67 -1.98
N VAL A 12 -5.94 9.42 -2.18
CA VAL A 12 -6.86 8.32 -2.44
C VAL A 12 -6.44 7.06 -1.68
N PHE A 13 -7.39 6.44 -1.00
CA PHE A 13 -7.17 5.14 -0.40
C PHE A 13 -7.36 4.07 -1.48
N THR A 14 -6.26 3.47 -1.94
CA THR A 14 -6.21 2.62 -3.12
C THR A 14 -7.19 1.45 -3.05
N ARG A 15 -7.30 0.81 -1.88
CA ARG A 15 -8.23 -0.30 -1.63
C ARG A 15 -9.70 0.06 -1.85
N LEU A 16 -10.09 1.32 -1.68
CA LEU A 16 -11.48 1.77 -1.82
C LEU A 16 -11.80 2.31 -3.20
N PHE A 17 -10.81 2.87 -3.89
CA PHE A 17 -11.01 3.42 -5.23
C PHE A 17 -11.34 2.31 -6.23
N GLY A 18 -12.43 2.46 -6.98
CA GLY A 18 -12.88 1.45 -7.95
C GLY A 18 -13.58 0.23 -7.34
N ASN A 19 -13.61 0.10 -6.00
CA ASN A 19 -14.40 -0.96 -5.37
C ASN A 19 -15.90 -0.69 -5.52
N ASN A 20 -16.55 -1.43 -6.41
CA ASN A 20 -17.99 -1.31 -6.70
C ASN A 20 -18.85 -2.26 -5.85
N SER A 21 -18.27 -2.98 -4.90
CA SER A 21 -19.04 -3.85 -4.00
C SER A 21 -19.90 -2.99 -3.06
N LEU A 22 -21.19 -3.24 -3.05
CA LEU A 22 -22.12 -2.63 -2.09
C LEU A 22 -22.17 -3.42 -0.76
N ARG A 23 -21.41 -4.50 -0.65
CA ARG A 23 -21.35 -5.32 0.55
C ARG A 23 -20.33 -4.71 1.52
N CYS A 24 -20.74 -4.59 2.77
CA CYS A 24 -19.87 -4.16 3.86
C CYS A 24 -20.05 -5.12 5.04
N LYS A 25 -19.60 -6.36 4.86
CA LYS A 25 -19.71 -7.40 5.89
C LYS A 25 -18.63 -7.18 6.93
N PRO A 26 -18.95 -7.01 8.21
CA PRO A 26 -17.96 -6.97 9.27
C PRO A 26 -17.05 -8.22 9.21
N ASN A 27 -15.73 -8.02 9.19
CA ASN A 27 -14.73 -9.08 9.01
C ASN A 27 -14.94 -9.93 7.73
N GLY A 28 -15.56 -9.36 6.69
CA GLY A 28 -15.72 -10.02 5.40
C GLY A 28 -14.38 -10.22 4.68
N SER A 29 -14.31 -11.27 3.86
CA SER A 29 -13.14 -11.54 3.01
C SER A 29 -13.07 -10.57 1.83
N LEU A 30 -11.98 -10.66 1.08
CA LEU A 30 -11.77 -9.90 -0.16
C LEU A 30 -12.90 -10.17 -1.17
N GLU A 31 -13.35 -11.44 -1.28
CA GLU A 31 -14.42 -11.85 -2.19
C GLU A 31 -15.79 -11.35 -1.73
N GLU A 32 -15.98 -11.20 -0.41
CA GLU A 32 -17.27 -10.74 0.14
C GLU A 32 -17.41 -9.21 0.02
N ASN A 33 -16.35 -8.45 0.33
CA ASN A 33 -16.42 -7.00 0.42
C ASN A 33 -15.85 -6.29 -0.82
N GLY A 34 -15.10 -7.01 -1.65
CA GLY A 34 -14.37 -6.44 -2.76
C GLY A 34 -13.12 -5.67 -2.32
N CYS A 35 -12.36 -5.23 -3.29
CA CYS A 35 -11.17 -4.40 -3.12
C CYS A 35 -10.91 -3.66 -4.42
N GLY A 36 -10.64 -2.36 -4.34
CA GLY A 36 -10.13 -1.58 -5.46
C GLY A 36 -8.77 -2.10 -5.92
N LYS A 37 -8.48 -1.93 -7.19
CA LYS A 37 -7.28 -2.43 -7.85
C LYS A 37 -6.46 -1.28 -8.44
N MET A 38 -5.17 -1.49 -8.58
CA MET A 38 -4.31 -0.55 -9.31
C MET A 38 -4.80 -0.32 -10.75
N ALA A 39 -5.46 -1.31 -11.34
CA ALA A 39 -6.06 -1.23 -12.67
C ALA A 39 -7.29 -0.30 -12.74
N ASP A 40 -7.97 -0.04 -11.63
CA ASP A 40 -9.15 0.84 -11.57
C ASP A 40 -8.80 2.31 -11.81
N PHE A 41 -7.54 2.70 -11.59
CA PHE A 41 -7.01 4.00 -11.96
C PHE A 41 -6.78 4.08 -13.46
N THR A 42 -7.88 4.04 -14.20
CA THR A 42 -7.84 4.13 -15.67
C THR A 42 -7.35 5.51 -16.12
N THR A 43 -6.92 5.64 -17.38
CA THR A 43 -6.56 6.93 -17.98
C THR A 43 -7.68 7.94 -17.84
N LYS A 44 -8.94 7.50 -17.99
CA LYS A 44 -10.12 8.38 -17.83
C LYS A 44 -10.20 8.90 -16.39
N ALA A 45 -10.14 8.02 -15.38
CA ALA A 45 -10.21 8.41 -13.97
C ALA A 45 -9.08 9.38 -13.59
N LEU A 46 -7.86 9.11 -14.03
CA LEU A 46 -6.71 9.99 -13.77
C LEU A 46 -6.86 11.36 -14.43
N ASN A 47 -7.39 11.42 -15.66
CA ASN A 47 -7.68 12.69 -16.34
C ASN A 47 -8.79 13.48 -15.63
N GLU A 48 -9.80 12.82 -15.10
CA GLU A 48 -10.85 13.47 -14.30
C GLU A 48 -10.26 14.08 -13.02
N ILE A 49 -9.39 13.34 -12.30
CA ILE A 49 -8.66 13.86 -11.14
C ILE A 49 -7.80 15.07 -11.53
N ARG A 50 -7.11 15.00 -12.67
CA ARG A 50 -6.33 16.14 -13.19
C ARG A 50 -7.20 17.35 -13.49
N THR A 51 -8.39 17.14 -14.04
CA THR A 51 -9.36 18.21 -14.35
C THR A 51 -9.88 18.92 -13.10
N LEU A 52 -9.90 18.27 -11.94
CA LEU A 52 -10.18 18.92 -10.65
C LEU A 52 -9.09 19.93 -10.22
N GLY A 53 -7.99 20.03 -10.97
CA GLY A 53 -6.85 20.90 -10.66
C GLY A 53 -5.74 20.22 -9.86
N ALA A 54 -5.84 18.92 -9.60
CA ALA A 54 -4.78 18.19 -8.89
C ALA A 54 -3.47 18.21 -9.69
N THR A 55 -2.37 18.43 -9.00
CA THR A 55 -1.01 18.34 -9.54
C THR A 55 -0.32 17.05 -9.12
N HIS A 56 -0.77 16.46 -8.03
CA HIS A 56 -0.26 15.23 -7.45
C HIS A 56 -1.40 14.29 -7.11
N ILE A 57 -1.13 12.99 -7.21
CA ILE A 57 -1.99 11.95 -6.66
C ILE A 57 -1.21 11.20 -5.57
N TRP A 58 -1.83 11.02 -4.42
CA TRP A 58 -1.26 10.30 -3.28
C TRP A 58 -1.99 8.97 -3.11
N TYR A 59 -1.32 7.89 -3.46
CA TYR A 59 -1.81 6.53 -3.29
C TYR A 59 -1.53 6.02 -1.88
N THR A 60 -2.55 6.03 -1.01
CA THR A 60 -2.44 5.49 0.35
C THR A 60 -2.59 3.97 0.34
N GLY A 61 -1.69 3.29 1.04
CA GLY A 61 -1.75 1.84 1.26
C GLY A 61 -1.27 1.01 0.09
N ILE A 62 -0.28 1.48 -0.69
CA ILE A 62 0.33 0.75 -1.80
C ILE A 62 1.34 -0.29 -1.33
N ILE A 63 2.18 0.06 -0.33
CA ILE A 63 3.24 -0.83 0.16
C ILE A 63 2.61 -2.05 0.83
N GLU A 64 3.21 -3.23 0.65
CA GLU A 64 2.72 -4.47 1.24
C GLU A 64 2.57 -4.35 2.76
N HIS A 65 1.38 -4.60 3.26
CA HIS A 65 1.05 -4.60 4.68
C HIS A 65 0.44 -5.92 5.12
N ALA A 66 0.44 -6.17 6.41
CA ALA A 66 -0.09 -7.42 6.97
C ALA A 66 -1.58 -7.58 6.64
N THR A 67 -1.96 -8.74 6.09
CA THR A 67 -3.33 -9.12 5.70
C THR A 67 -3.63 -10.55 6.08
N GLN A 68 -4.90 -10.91 6.26
CA GLN A 68 -5.34 -12.28 6.43
C GLN A 68 -5.64 -12.99 5.10
N THR A 69 -5.50 -12.31 3.96
CA THR A 69 -5.62 -12.95 2.65
C THR A 69 -4.44 -13.90 2.44
N ASN A 70 -4.70 -15.09 1.95
CA ASN A 70 -3.67 -16.12 1.81
C ASN A 70 -3.03 -16.07 0.42
N TYR A 71 -1.77 -15.72 0.37
CA TYR A 71 -0.95 -15.65 -0.85
C TYR A 71 0.23 -16.64 -0.84
N THR A 72 0.19 -17.69 0.00
CA THR A 72 1.29 -18.68 0.12
C THR A 72 1.64 -19.36 -1.20
N ARG A 73 0.67 -19.56 -2.09
CA ARG A 73 0.93 -20.10 -3.45
C ARG A 73 1.82 -19.22 -4.33
N TYR A 74 2.02 -17.96 -3.91
CA TYR A 74 2.88 -16.99 -4.59
C TYR A 74 4.16 -16.69 -3.81
N GLY A 75 4.45 -17.47 -2.75
CA GLY A 75 5.64 -17.31 -1.92
C GLY A 75 5.48 -16.32 -0.76
N ILE A 76 4.39 -15.56 -0.71
CA ILE A 76 4.14 -14.59 0.35
C ILE A 76 3.69 -15.32 1.63
N LYS A 77 4.44 -15.11 2.72
CA LYS A 77 4.14 -15.74 4.01
C LYS A 77 2.81 -15.24 4.58
N PRO A 78 1.96 -16.12 5.15
CA PRO A 78 0.72 -15.70 5.77
C PRO A 78 0.97 -14.97 7.07
N ASP A 79 0.15 -13.99 7.38
CA ASP A 79 0.14 -13.32 8.68
C ASP A 79 -0.79 -14.01 9.66
N HIS A 80 -0.38 -14.08 10.93
CA HIS A 80 -1.24 -14.66 11.97
C HIS A 80 -2.44 -13.74 12.26
N PRO A 81 -3.68 -14.25 12.27
CA PRO A 81 -4.88 -13.42 12.44
C PRO A 81 -4.87 -12.52 13.68
N ALA A 82 -4.22 -12.94 14.76
CA ALA A 82 -4.14 -12.17 16.01
C ALA A 82 -3.27 -10.90 15.90
N VAL A 83 -2.45 -10.77 14.85
CA VAL A 83 -1.58 -9.60 14.63
C VAL A 83 -2.03 -8.71 13.46
N VAL A 84 -3.16 -9.06 12.84
CA VAL A 84 -3.74 -8.31 11.71
C VAL A 84 -5.04 -7.64 12.16
N LYS A 85 -5.19 -6.35 11.90
CA LYS A 85 -6.41 -5.61 12.21
C LYS A 85 -7.51 -5.96 11.20
N GLY A 86 -8.54 -6.70 11.62
CA GLY A 86 -9.56 -7.25 10.74
C GLY A 86 -8.96 -8.24 9.74
N LYS A 87 -9.57 -8.43 8.56
CA LYS A 87 -9.01 -9.30 7.50
C LYS A 87 -8.11 -8.53 6.54
N ALA A 88 -8.46 -7.32 6.21
CA ALA A 88 -7.71 -6.48 5.27
C ALA A 88 -6.43 -5.88 5.84
N GLY A 89 -6.27 -5.88 7.16
CA GLY A 89 -5.12 -5.27 7.81
C GLY A 89 -5.19 -3.73 7.89
N SER A 90 -4.08 -3.14 8.29
CA SER A 90 -3.88 -1.69 8.30
C SER A 90 -2.85 -1.32 7.23
N PRO A 91 -3.11 -0.31 6.40
CA PRO A 91 -2.16 0.14 5.38
C PRO A 91 -0.84 0.67 5.96
N TYR A 92 -0.80 0.87 7.27
CA TYR A 92 0.39 1.33 8.00
C TYR A 92 1.13 0.20 8.73
N ALA A 93 0.61 -1.02 8.76
CA ALA A 93 1.28 -2.18 9.31
C ALA A 93 2.15 -2.84 8.23
N ILE A 94 3.23 -2.16 7.82
CA ILE A 94 4.08 -2.58 6.71
C ILE A 94 4.70 -3.94 7.00
N LYS A 95 4.55 -4.86 6.06
CA LYS A 95 5.09 -6.22 6.10
C LYS A 95 6.33 -6.36 5.24
N ASP A 96 6.36 -5.69 4.09
CA ASP A 96 7.49 -5.69 3.17
C ASP A 96 7.62 -4.31 2.51
N TYR A 97 8.78 -3.66 2.68
CA TYR A 97 9.06 -2.37 2.02
C TYR A 97 9.50 -2.51 0.56
N TYR A 98 9.84 -3.71 0.12
CA TYR A 98 10.31 -3.96 -1.24
C TYR A 98 9.19 -4.41 -2.18
N ASP A 99 7.96 -4.51 -1.66
CA ASP A 99 6.82 -5.00 -2.42
C ASP A 99 5.57 -4.14 -2.25
N VAL A 100 4.60 -4.38 -3.12
CA VAL A 100 3.28 -3.74 -3.10
C VAL A 100 2.21 -4.72 -2.64
N ASP A 101 1.16 -4.19 -2.01
CA ASP A 101 0.06 -4.98 -1.46
C ASP A 101 -0.59 -5.85 -2.55
N PRO A 102 -0.52 -7.19 -2.42
CA PRO A 102 -1.08 -8.12 -3.40
C PRO A 102 -2.61 -8.02 -3.52
N ASP A 103 -3.33 -7.56 -2.48
CA ASP A 103 -4.77 -7.32 -2.55
C ASP A 103 -5.13 -6.29 -3.65
N LEU A 104 -4.21 -5.38 -3.99
CA LEU A 104 -4.42 -4.30 -4.96
C LEU A 104 -4.11 -4.71 -6.41
N ALA A 105 -3.50 -5.88 -6.62
CA ALA A 105 -3.15 -6.36 -7.94
C ALA A 105 -4.28 -7.18 -8.57
N THR A 106 -4.36 -7.13 -9.89
CA THR A 106 -5.20 -8.03 -10.69
C THR A 106 -4.48 -9.37 -10.90
N SER A 107 -3.17 -9.31 -11.14
CA SER A 107 -2.27 -10.47 -11.23
C SER A 107 -1.24 -10.41 -10.12
N ILE A 108 -1.33 -11.32 -9.15
CA ILE A 108 -0.42 -11.31 -7.99
C ILE A 108 1.06 -11.43 -8.39
N PRO A 109 1.45 -12.31 -9.34
CA PRO A 109 2.84 -12.38 -9.80
C PRO A 109 3.34 -11.09 -10.46
N ASP A 110 2.45 -10.32 -11.07
CA ASP A 110 2.78 -9.10 -11.81
C ASP A 110 2.53 -7.81 -11.00
N ARG A 111 2.27 -7.92 -9.70
CA ARG A 111 1.87 -6.80 -8.83
C ARG A 111 2.79 -5.59 -8.92
N MET A 112 4.09 -5.81 -8.91
CA MET A 112 5.07 -4.73 -9.04
C MET A 112 5.00 -4.08 -10.43
N LYS A 113 4.81 -4.88 -11.49
CA LYS A 113 4.61 -4.38 -12.85
C LYS A 113 3.32 -3.58 -12.99
N GLU A 114 2.24 -4.00 -12.32
CA GLU A 114 0.99 -3.24 -12.28
C GLU A 114 1.19 -1.88 -11.59
N PHE A 115 2.00 -1.83 -10.52
CA PHE A 115 2.35 -0.59 -9.84
C PHE A 115 3.18 0.35 -10.73
N GLU A 116 4.23 -0.15 -11.40
CA GLU A 116 5.01 0.62 -12.37
C GLU A 116 4.11 1.20 -13.49
N ASN A 117 3.17 0.40 -13.97
CA ASN A 117 2.20 0.83 -14.97
C ASN A 117 1.25 1.90 -14.43
N LEU A 118 0.83 1.81 -13.15
CA LEU A 118 0.03 2.83 -12.47
C LEU A 118 0.79 4.16 -12.40
N VAL A 119 2.06 4.15 -11.97
CA VAL A 119 2.91 5.33 -11.92
C VAL A 119 3.06 5.95 -13.32
N THR A 120 3.32 5.11 -14.32
CA THR A 120 3.45 5.55 -15.72
C THR A 120 2.16 6.21 -16.24
N ARG A 121 0.99 5.61 -15.95
CA ARG A 121 -0.31 6.19 -16.36
C ARG A 121 -0.57 7.52 -15.66
N SER A 122 -0.22 7.62 -14.37
CA SER A 122 -0.39 8.86 -13.59
C SER A 122 0.46 9.99 -14.18
N HIS A 123 1.72 9.72 -14.48
CA HIS A 123 2.62 10.68 -15.11
C HIS A 123 2.11 11.11 -16.50
N LYS A 124 1.61 10.18 -17.32
CA LYS A 124 1.00 10.50 -18.63
C LYS A 124 -0.24 11.38 -18.51
N ALA A 125 -0.98 11.28 -17.40
CA ALA A 125 -2.10 12.17 -17.10
C ALA A 125 -1.67 13.53 -16.52
N GLY A 126 -0.37 13.79 -16.38
CA GLY A 126 0.19 15.03 -15.82
C GLY A 126 0.10 15.12 -14.28
N LEU A 127 -0.01 13.97 -13.60
CA LEU A 127 -0.04 13.88 -12.14
C LEU A 127 1.32 13.35 -11.63
N LYS A 128 1.93 14.03 -10.67
CA LYS A 128 3.07 13.49 -9.90
C LYS A 128 2.54 12.51 -8.88
N VAL A 129 3.30 11.44 -8.61
CA VAL A 129 2.89 10.36 -7.70
C VAL A 129 3.52 10.54 -6.33
N ILE A 130 2.72 10.36 -5.29
CA ILE A 130 3.14 10.28 -3.88
C ILE A 130 2.67 8.92 -3.35
N ILE A 131 3.50 8.23 -2.58
CA ILE A 131 3.13 7.04 -1.81
C ILE A 131 3.49 7.25 -0.34
N ASP A 132 2.78 6.56 0.54
CA ASP A 132 3.09 6.57 1.97
C ASP A 132 4.44 5.89 2.22
N PHE A 133 5.21 6.46 3.15
CA PHE A 133 6.37 5.81 3.72
C PHE A 133 6.24 5.87 5.25
N VAL A 134 6.21 4.71 5.89
CA VAL A 134 5.95 4.56 7.34
C VAL A 134 7.22 4.05 8.03
N PRO A 135 8.18 4.93 8.40
CA PRO A 135 9.49 4.49 8.91
C PRO A 135 9.52 4.23 10.42
N ASN A 136 8.45 4.53 11.15
CA ASN A 136 8.44 4.52 12.61
C ASN A 136 7.98 3.20 13.24
N HIS A 137 7.40 2.30 12.45
CA HIS A 137 7.00 0.96 12.90
C HIS A 137 6.75 0.04 11.71
N VAL A 138 6.69 -1.25 11.97
CA VAL A 138 6.39 -2.30 10.99
C VAL A 138 5.37 -3.28 11.55
N ALA A 139 4.84 -4.17 10.71
CA ALA A 139 4.01 -5.28 11.15
C ALA A 139 4.81 -6.20 12.09
N ARG A 140 4.12 -6.87 13.04
CA ARG A 140 4.77 -7.79 13.98
C ARG A 140 5.46 -8.98 13.30
N GLN A 141 4.99 -9.36 12.12
CA GLN A 141 5.56 -10.44 11.30
C GLN A 141 6.23 -9.86 10.05
N TYR A 142 6.93 -8.71 10.20
CA TYR A 142 7.71 -8.13 9.12
C TYR A 142 8.71 -9.14 8.57
N GLY A 143 8.84 -9.19 7.27
CA GLY A 143 9.82 -10.01 6.56
C GLY A 143 9.58 -9.95 5.06
N SER A 144 10.60 -9.51 4.32
CA SER A 144 10.54 -9.38 2.89
C SER A 144 10.79 -10.70 2.17
N ASP A 145 9.93 -11.01 1.20
CA ASP A 145 10.15 -12.05 0.19
C ASP A 145 10.58 -11.46 -1.17
N ALA A 146 10.52 -10.14 -1.32
CA ALA A 146 10.83 -9.42 -2.56
C ALA A 146 12.13 -8.60 -2.51
N LYS A 147 12.86 -8.60 -1.40
CA LYS A 147 14.10 -7.81 -1.27
C LYS A 147 15.15 -8.24 -2.30
N PRO A 148 15.92 -7.29 -2.85
CA PRO A 148 17.01 -7.60 -3.78
C PRO A 148 18.06 -8.51 -3.15
N GLU A 149 18.72 -9.35 -3.97
CA GLU A 149 19.83 -10.18 -3.54
C GLU A 149 20.97 -9.33 -2.94
N GLY A 150 21.58 -9.80 -1.86
CA GLY A 150 22.67 -9.10 -1.16
C GLY A 150 22.22 -7.95 -0.26
N VAL A 151 20.93 -7.57 -0.26
CA VAL A 151 20.41 -6.56 0.66
C VAL A 151 20.10 -7.20 2.01
N THR A 152 20.61 -6.61 3.10
CA THR A 152 20.22 -6.97 4.46
C THR A 152 18.87 -6.35 4.77
N ASP A 153 17.88 -7.19 5.05
CA ASP A 153 16.54 -6.73 5.42
C ASP A 153 16.50 -6.27 6.88
N LEU A 154 15.44 -5.51 7.20
CA LEU A 154 15.15 -5.18 8.59
C LEU A 154 14.91 -6.47 9.37
N SER A 155 15.60 -6.59 10.49
CA SER A 155 15.39 -7.68 11.45
C SER A 155 14.68 -7.14 12.68
N LEU A 156 13.70 -7.88 13.20
CA LEU A 156 12.98 -7.49 14.41
C LEU A 156 13.90 -7.29 15.61
N ILE A 157 15.08 -7.92 15.62
CA ILE A 157 16.12 -7.71 16.65
C ILE A 157 16.85 -6.36 16.49
N HIS A 158 16.79 -5.72 15.32
CA HIS A 158 17.37 -4.41 15.06
C HIS A 158 16.33 -3.28 15.16
N ILE A 159 15.04 -3.61 15.21
CA ILE A 159 13.99 -2.68 15.58
C ILE A 159 14.06 -2.61 17.10
N SER A 160 14.96 -1.75 17.61
CA SER A 160 15.03 -1.49 19.05
C SER A 160 13.63 -1.16 19.54
N GLU A 161 13.15 -1.92 20.53
CA GLU A 161 12.02 -1.45 21.34
C GLU A 161 12.32 -0.01 21.74
N PRO A 162 11.32 0.91 21.69
CA PRO A 162 11.54 2.22 22.24
C PRO A 162 12.04 1.98 23.67
N THR A 163 13.27 2.39 23.91
CA THR A 163 13.93 2.24 25.22
C THR A 163 12.96 2.78 26.25
N ARG A 164 12.39 1.87 27.02
CA ARG A 164 11.60 2.24 28.20
C ARG A 164 12.53 3.13 29.03
N PRO A 165 12.15 4.40 29.35
CA PRO A 165 12.98 5.19 30.21
C PRO A 165 13.25 4.35 31.47
N GLU A 166 14.53 4.12 31.80
CA GLU A 166 14.91 3.51 33.07
C GLU A 166 14.23 4.31 34.17
N PRO A 167 13.56 3.66 35.16
CA PRO A 167 13.00 4.39 36.27
C PRO A 167 14.15 5.11 36.97
N ILE A 168 14.05 6.42 37.06
CA ILE A 168 14.98 7.25 37.82
C ILE A 168 14.89 6.80 39.26
N SER A 169 15.92 6.13 39.78
CA SER A 169 16.08 5.75 41.17
C SER A 169 16.34 6.97 42.05
#